data_fea251d7f1d182f6eb9a1c52071049e9
#
_entry.id   fea251d7f1d182f6eb9a1c52071049e9
#
_cell.length_a   1.000
_cell.length_b   1.000
_cell.length_c   1.000
_cell.angle_alpha   90.00
_cell.angle_beta   90.00
_cell.angle_gamma   90.00
#
_symmetry.space_group_name_H-M   'P 1'
#
loop_
_entity.id
_entity.type
_entity.pdbx_description
1 polymer ?
#
loop_
_entity_poly.entity_id
_entity_poly.type
_entity_poly.pdbx_seq_one_letter_code
_entity_poly.pdbx_strand_id
1 'polypeptide(L)'
;GPQVMTTKLWREAETMRLSRSVFINHIDREHANFDVIMAALHARFGARLGVVTIPIGVDKDFKGVIDILRMKARYFEGDSERVEEIPDEYLEQAQVARDKLCDLVAEADDDLMMKYLDGEEQLTQAELEGLFDKAIAQELFIPVFVGSTIIKQGIQGLMEDICTYFPHPTAHGPIPTADGGEVKVSKEGEPACFVF
;
A
#
# COMPACT_ATOMS: atom_id res chain seq x y z
N GLY A 1 -7.07 -16.78 2.85
CA GLY A 1 -6.40 -16.20 4.01
C GLY A 1 -4.88 -16.35 3.94
N PRO A 2 -4.10 -15.72 4.85
CA PRO A 2 -2.65 -15.78 4.84
C PRO A 2 -2.12 -17.21 4.98
N GLN A 3 -1.19 -17.58 4.11
CA GLN A 3 -0.56 -18.89 4.13
C GLN A 3 0.63 -18.94 5.11
N VAL A 4 1.13 -20.17 5.40
CA VAL A 4 2.28 -20.37 6.30
C VAL A 4 3.51 -19.59 5.82
N MET A 5 3.81 -19.63 4.52
CA MET A 5 4.93 -18.88 3.92
C MET A 5 4.77 -17.37 4.09
N THR A 6 3.57 -16.83 3.91
CA THR A 6 3.28 -15.41 4.13
C THR A 6 3.65 -15.00 5.56
N THR A 7 3.30 -15.81 6.55
CA THR A 7 3.62 -15.53 7.96
C THR A 7 5.13 -15.57 8.24
N LYS A 8 5.86 -16.50 7.61
CA LYS A 8 7.31 -16.60 7.77
C LYS A 8 8.01 -15.38 7.18
N LEU A 9 7.70 -15.05 5.92
CA LEU A 9 8.28 -13.90 5.23
C LEU A 9 7.92 -12.57 5.91
N TRP A 10 6.71 -12.48 6.47
CA TRP A 10 6.29 -11.31 7.24
C TRP A 10 7.20 -11.03 8.42
N ARG A 11 7.49 -12.08 9.23
CA ARG A 11 8.38 -11.96 10.40
C ARG A 11 9.81 -11.62 10.02
N GLU A 12 10.31 -12.20 8.95
CA GLU A 12 11.64 -11.89 8.44
C GLU A 12 11.75 -10.43 7.99
N ALA A 13 10.78 -9.95 7.21
CA ALA A 13 10.71 -8.56 6.77
C ALA A 13 10.60 -7.58 7.97
N GLU A 14 9.84 -7.94 9.01
CA GLU A 14 9.74 -7.17 10.24
C GLU A 14 11.06 -7.09 10.99
N THR A 15 11.76 -8.21 11.12
CA THR A 15 13.08 -8.25 11.75
C THR A 15 14.11 -7.41 11.00
N MET A 16 14.03 -7.39 9.67
CA MET A 16 14.91 -6.62 8.79
C MET A 16 14.47 -5.15 8.63
N ARG A 17 13.38 -4.73 9.25
CA ARG A 17 12.78 -3.39 9.13
C ARG A 17 12.54 -2.97 7.68
N LEU A 18 11.98 -3.88 6.89
CA LEU A 18 11.64 -3.61 5.50
C LEU A 18 10.24 -3.02 5.40
N SER A 19 10.09 -1.97 4.62
CA SER A 19 8.78 -1.46 4.22
C SER A 19 8.02 -2.56 3.48
N ARG A 20 6.75 -2.75 3.85
CA ARG A 20 5.91 -3.86 3.39
C ARG A 20 4.63 -3.36 2.76
N SER A 21 4.10 -4.11 1.82
CA SER A 21 2.74 -3.96 1.33
C SER A 21 2.07 -5.33 1.17
N VAL A 22 0.76 -5.32 1.12
CA VAL A 22 -0.04 -6.52 0.81
C VAL A 22 -0.79 -6.29 -0.49
N PHE A 23 -0.69 -7.23 -1.42
CA PHE A 23 -1.53 -7.27 -2.61
C PHE A 23 -2.49 -8.47 -2.52
N ILE A 24 -3.78 -8.20 -2.40
CA ILE A 24 -4.84 -9.21 -2.43
C ILE A 24 -5.12 -9.53 -3.89
N ASN A 25 -4.53 -10.63 -4.37
CA ASN A 25 -4.66 -11.07 -5.74
C ASN A 25 -5.89 -11.98 -5.93
N HIS A 26 -6.34 -12.09 -7.18
CA HIS A 26 -7.42 -12.99 -7.58
C HIS A 26 -8.79 -12.67 -6.95
N ILE A 27 -9.09 -11.39 -6.78
CA ILE A 27 -10.41 -10.97 -6.29
C ILE A 27 -11.53 -11.27 -7.30
N ASP A 28 -11.17 -11.56 -8.55
CA ASP A 28 -12.01 -12.02 -9.65
C ASP A 28 -12.44 -13.51 -9.57
N ARG A 29 -11.94 -14.25 -8.57
CA ARG A 29 -12.30 -15.65 -8.39
C ARG A 29 -13.60 -15.83 -7.62
N GLU A 30 -14.32 -16.90 -7.97
CA GLU A 30 -15.53 -17.33 -7.27
C GLU A 30 -15.30 -17.47 -5.77
N HIS A 31 -16.22 -16.93 -4.99
CA HIS A 31 -16.16 -16.85 -3.52
C HIS A 31 -15.07 -15.95 -2.93
N ALA A 32 -14.40 -15.12 -3.73
CA ALA A 32 -13.53 -14.10 -3.19
C ALA A 32 -14.35 -13.05 -2.41
N ASN A 33 -13.95 -12.78 -1.17
CA ASN A 33 -14.61 -11.80 -0.32
C ASN A 33 -13.56 -10.90 0.32
N PHE A 34 -13.57 -9.64 -0.07
CA PHE A 34 -12.59 -8.65 0.36
C PHE A 34 -12.62 -8.43 1.89
N ASP A 35 -13.80 -8.29 2.48
CA ASP A 35 -13.94 -8.01 3.91
C ASP A 35 -13.48 -9.17 4.78
N VAL A 36 -13.79 -10.40 4.37
CA VAL A 36 -13.31 -11.61 5.05
C VAL A 36 -11.79 -11.73 4.98
N ILE A 37 -11.19 -11.39 3.83
CA ILE A 37 -9.73 -11.39 3.67
C ILE A 37 -9.10 -10.31 4.53
N MET A 38 -9.64 -9.10 4.55
CA MET A 38 -9.16 -8.00 5.39
C MET A 38 -9.25 -8.34 6.88
N ALA A 39 -10.37 -8.90 7.33
CA ALA A 39 -10.51 -9.36 8.72
C ALA A 39 -9.46 -10.41 9.10
N ALA A 40 -9.16 -11.36 8.21
CA ALA A 40 -8.14 -12.37 8.42
C ALA A 40 -6.71 -11.77 8.44
N LEU A 41 -6.44 -10.76 7.61
CA LEU A 41 -5.17 -10.03 7.60
C LEU A 41 -4.97 -9.24 8.90
N HIS A 42 -5.98 -8.49 9.34
CA HIS A 42 -5.93 -7.75 10.61
C HIS A 42 -5.75 -8.67 11.82
N ALA A 43 -6.48 -9.78 11.87
CA ALA A 43 -6.34 -10.77 12.94
C ALA A 43 -4.93 -11.40 13.01
N ARG A 44 -4.23 -11.49 11.87
CA ARG A 44 -2.92 -12.15 11.78
C ARG A 44 -1.76 -11.18 11.91
N PHE A 45 -1.86 -9.99 11.33
CA PHE A 45 -0.74 -9.06 11.15
C PHE A 45 -0.93 -7.71 11.87
N GLY A 46 -2.08 -7.51 12.51
CA GLY A 46 -2.34 -6.35 13.36
C GLY A 46 -2.98 -5.16 12.66
N ALA A 47 -3.05 -4.06 13.39
CA ALA A 47 -3.85 -2.89 13.03
C ALA A 47 -3.16 -1.92 12.05
N ARG A 48 -1.86 -2.06 11.80
CA ARG A 48 -1.10 -1.17 10.87
C ARG A 48 -1.45 -1.34 9.39
N LEU A 49 -2.27 -2.35 9.07
CA LEU A 49 -2.76 -2.58 7.72
C LEU A 49 -3.87 -1.58 7.38
N GLY A 50 -3.70 -0.80 6.33
CA GLY A 50 -4.73 0.10 5.85
C GLY A 50 -5.05 -0.11 4.37
N VAL A 51 -6.32 -0.02 4.05
CA VAL A 51 -6.83 -0.19 2.69
C VAL A 51 -6.46 1.01 1.83
N VAL A 52 -5.74 0.77 0.74
CA VAL A 52 -5.43 1.79 -0.28
C VAL A 52 -6.33 1.65 -1.49
N THR A 53 -6.72 0.42 -1.83
CA THR A 53 -7.67 0.19 -2.91
C THR A 53 -8.81 -0.71 -2.48
N ILE A 54 -10.04 -0.41 -2.93
CA ILE A 54 -11.26 -1.21 -2.73
C ILE A 54 -11.70 -1.77 -4.08
N PRO A 55 -12.15 -3.04 -4.18
CA PRO A 55 -12.62 -3.60 -5.44
C PRO A 55 -13.96 -3.02 -5.87
N ILE A 56 -14.13 -2.73 -7.15
CA ILE A 56 -15.42 -2.41 -7.79
C ILE A 56 -15.99 -3.68 -8.37
N GLY A 57 -17.05 -4.19 -7.75
CA GLY A 57 -17.60 -5.52 -8.06
C GLY A 57 -16.79 -6.63 -7.42
N VAL A 58 -17.32 -7.84 -7.47
CA VAL A 58 -16.70 -9.05 -6.92
C VAL A 58 -16.82 -10.19 -7.92
N ASP A 59 -15.97 -11.20 -7.82
CA ASP A 59 -16.00 -12.37 -8.68
C ASP A 59 -15.93 -11.97 -10.17
N LYS A 60 -16.85 -12.46 -10.99
CA LYS A 60 -16.93 -12.16 -12.44
C LYS A 60 -17.31 -10.71 -12.75
N ASP A 61 -17.88 -10.01 -11.78
CA ASP A 61 -18.26 -8.60 -11.89
C ASP A 61 -17.14 -7.63 -11.46
N PHE A 62 -15.98 -8.16 -11.06
CA PHE A 62 -14.82 -7.34 -10.74
C PHE A 62 -14.29 -6.64 -12.00
N LYS A 63 -14.35 -5.30 -12.01
CA LYS A 63 -14.04 -4.49 -13.20
C LYS A 63 -13.11 -3.32 -12.96
N GLY A 64 -12.71 -3.08 -11.71
CA GLY A 64 -11.83 -1.98 -11.38
C GLY A 64 -11.60 -1.85 -9.88
N VAL A 65 -10.88 -0.82 -9.48
CA VAL A 65 -10.60 -0.51 -8.09
C VAL A 65 -10.89 0.95 -7.77
N ILE A 66 -11.24 1.23 -6.53
CA ILE A 66 -11.33 2.58 -5.99
C ILE A 66 -9.99 2.88 -5.31
N ASP A 67 -9.30 3.90 -5.76
CA ASP A 67 -8.10 4.45 -5.15
C ASP A 67 -8.52 5.38 -4.00
N ILE A 68 -8.29 4.95 -2.78
CA ILE A 68 -8.69 5.67 -1.56
C ILE A 68 -7.78 6.88 -1.33
N LEU A 69 -6.51 6.78 -1.72
CA LEU A 69 -5.57 7.89 -1.55
C LEU A 69 -5.94 9.09 -2.44
N ARG A 70 -6.45 8.84 -3.65
CA ARG A 70 -6.84 9.89 -4.61
C ARG A 70 -8.35 10.11 -4.71
N MET A 71 -9.15 9.26 -4.07
CA MET A 71 -10.62 9.25 -4.14
C MET A 71 -11.13 9.22 -5.60
N LYS A 72 -10.65 8.24 -6.36
CA LYS A 72 -11.03 8.02 -7.76
C LYS A 72 -11.28 6.54 -8.03
N ALA A 73 -12.19 6.26 -8.97
CA ALA A 73 -12.38 4.93 -9.51
C ALA A 73 -11.45 4.72 -10.71
N ARG A 74 -10.73 3.59 -10.73
CA ARG A 74 -9.76 3.23 -11.78
C ARG A 74 -10.21 1.93 -12.45
N TYR A 75 -10.42 1.99 -13.74
CA TYR A 75 -10.82 0.85 -14.59
C TYR A 75 -9.73 0.61 -15.62
N PHE A 76 -9.46 -0.66 -15.92
CA PHE A 76 -8.43 -1.05 -16.88
C PHE A 76 -9.05 -1.86 -18.00
N GLU A 77 -8.89 -1.40 -19.24
CA GLU A 77 -9.34 -2.06 -20.45
C GLU A 77 -8.12 -2.35 -21.34
N GLY A 78 -7.59 -3.57 -21.24
CA GLY A 78 -6.32 -3.92 -21.88
C GLY A 78 -5.15 -3.16 -21.25
N ASP A 79 -4.45 -2.35 -22.04
CA ASP A 79 -3.33 -1.52 -21.59
C ASP A 79 -3.75 -0.06 -21.30
N SER A 80 -5.04 0.25 -21.42
CA SER A 80 -5.61 1.58 -21.17
C SER A 80 -6.22 1.66 -19.78
N GLU A 81 -5.93 2.76 -19.09
CA GLU A 81 -6.57 3.10 -17.83
C GLU A 81 -7.60 4.22 -18.03
N ARG A 82 -8.74 4.08 -17.37
CA ARG A 82 -9.79 5.08 -17.30
C ARG A 82 -10.03 5.45 -15.85
N VAL A 83 -9.81 6.72 -15.53
CA VAL A 83 -10.02 7.27 -14.18
C VAL A 83 -11.31 8.06 -14.17
N GLU A 84 -12.20 7.73 -13.24
CA GLU A 84 -13.53 8.34 -13.11
C GLU A 84 -13.84 8.74 -11.67
N GLU A 85 -14.97 9.41 -11.45
CA GLU A 85 -15.51 9.63 -10.11
C GLU A 85 -15.96 8.30 -9.51
N ILE A 86 -15.92 8.21 -8.18
CA ILE A 86 -16.37 7.03 -7.45
C ILE A 86 -17.88 6.88 -7.66
N PRO A 87 -18.38 5.70 -8.06
CA PRO A 87 -19.81 5.46 -8.15
C PRO A 87 -20.51 5.68 -6.81
N ASP A 88 -21.71 6.26 -6.82
CA ASP A 88 -22.47 6.66 -5.62
C ASP A 88 -22.62 5.53 -4.59
N GLU A 89 -22.78 4.29 -5.06
CA GLU A 89 -22.91 3.09 -4.22
C GLU A 89 -21.65 2.77 -3.37
N TYR A 90 -20.47 3.29 -3.77
CA TYR A 90 -19.20 3.08 -3.06
C TYR A 90 -18.70 4.30 -2.29
N LEU A 91 -19.34 5.48 -2.43
CA LEU A 91 -18.87 6.72 -1.82
C LEU A 91 -18.73 6.63 -0.30
N GLU A 92 -19.75 6.09 0.38
CA GLU A 92 -19.73 5.94 1.84
C GLU A 92 -18.59 5.01 2.29
N GLN A 93 -18.45 3.86 1.62
CA GLN A 93 -17.38 2.90 1.90
C GLN A 93 -15.99 3.51 1.66
N ALA A 94 -15.83 4.26 0.57
CA ALA A 94 -14.60 4.93 0.23
C ALA A 94 -14.23 6.02 1.26
N GLN A 95 -15.23 6.81 1.72
CA GLN A 95 -15.01 7.83 2.74
C GLN A 95 -14.57 7.21 4.07
N VAL A 96 -15.27 6.18 4.53
CA VAL A 96 -14.88 5.44 5.76
C VAL A 96 -13.47 4.86 5.66
N ALA A 97 -13.10 4.34 4.48
CA ALA A 97 -11.74 3.83 4.26
C ALA A 97 -10.71 4.97 4.23
N ARG A 98 -11.06 6.13 3.65
CA ARG A 98 -10.22 7.34 3.64
C ARG A 98 -9.95 7.85 5.04
N ASP A 99 -10.98 7.95 5.88
CA ASP A 99 -10.85 8.41 7.26
C ASP A 99 -9.90 7.49 8.05
N LYS A 100 -10.08 6.18 7.94
CA LYS A 100 -9.17 5.19 8.54
C LYS A 100 -7.74 5.27 8.01
N LEU A 101 -7.57 5.57 6.72
CA LEU A 101 -6.25 5.78 6.14
C LEU A 101 -5.58 7.01 6.76
N CYS A 102 -6.31 8.13 6.89
CA CYS A 102 -5.84 9.35 7.54
C CYS A 102 -5.42 9.09 8.98
N ASP A 103 -6.25 8.39 9.76
CA ASP A 103 -5.94 8.00 11.14
C ASP A 103 -4.59 7.24 11.25
N LEU A 104 -4.38 6.27 10.33
CA LEU A 104 -3.18 5.44 10.35
C LEU A 104 -1.91 6.19 9.95
N VAL A 105 -1.99 7.11 8.97
CA VAL A 105 -0.81 7.81 8.46
C VAL A 105 -0.49 9.07 9.24
N ALA A 106 -1.46 9.66 9.95
CA ALA A 106 -1.26 10.87 10.76
C ALA A 106 -0.18 10.68 11.83
N GLU A 107 -0.02 9.48 12.38
CA GLU A 107 1.02 9.13 13.37
C GLU A 107 2.45 9.35 12.85
N ALA A 108 2.65 9.55 11.55
CA ALA A 108 3.98 9.74 10.97
C ALA A 108 4.54 11.16 11.11
N ASP A 109 3.71 12.13 11.54
CA ASP A 109 4.13 13.53 11.71
C ASP A 109 3.30 14.21 12.80
N ASP A 110 3.95 14.60 13.90
CA ASP A 110 3.28 15.16 15.08
C ASP A 110 2.53 16.48 14.78
N ASP A 111 3.07 17.34 13.92
CA ASP A 111 2.46 18.63 13.59
C ASP A 111 1.18 18.44 12.77
N LEU A 112 1.24 17.53 11.76
CA LEU A 112 0.09 17.20 10.94
C LEU A 112 -0.95 16.36 11.70
N MET A 113 -0.50 15.53 12.64
CA MET A 113 -1.39 14.80 13.54
C MET A 113 -2.19 15.77 14.42
N MET A 114 -1.54 16.78 15.00
CA MET A 114 -2.23 17.81 15.79
C MET A 114 -3.26 18.57 14.93
N LYS A 115 -2.86 19.02 13.73
CA LYS A 115 -3.77 19.67 12.77
C LYS A 115 -4.99 18.80 12.45
N TYR A 116 -4.79 17.52 12.23
CA TYR A 116 -5.86 16.56 11.93
C TYR A 116 -6.81 16.35 13.11
N LEU A 117 -6.27 16.25 14.35
CA LEU A 117 -7.05 16.04 15.57
C LEU A 117 -7.83 17.28 16.01
N ASP A 118 -7.31 18.48 15.78
CA ASP A 118 -8.00 19.73 16.10
C ASP A 118 -9.27 19.93 15.24
N GLY A 119 -9.36 19.24 14.09
CA GLY A 119 -10.56 19.19 13.25
C GLY A 119 -10.93 20.53 12.58
N GLU A 120 -10.10 21.56 12.72
CA GLU A 120 -10.35 22.88 12.12
C GLU A 120 -10.10 22.89 10.62
N GLU A 121 -9.13 22.08 10.15
CA GLU A 121 -8.78 21.94 8.74
C GLU A 121 -8.58 20.47 8.36
N GLN A 122 -9.13 20.07 7.24
CA GLN A 122 -8.85 18.76 6.66
C GLN A 122 -7.43 18.74 6.07
N LEU A 123 -6.76 17.58 6.14
CA LEU A 123 -5.48 17.38 5.45
C LEU A 123 -5.64 17.60 3.95
N THR A 124 -4.80 18.42 3.38
CA THR A 124 -4.72 18.57 1.92
C THR A 124 -4.23 17.28 1.28
N GLN A 125 -4.48 17.09 -0.01
CA GLN A 125 -4.00 15.92 -0.75
C GLN A 125 -2.47 15.79 -0.67
N ALA A 126 -1.74 16.89 -0.79
CA ALA A 126 -0.27 16.89 -0.72
C ALA A 126 0.26 16.53 0.69
N GLU A 127 -0.39 17.01 1.75
CA GLU A 127 -0.05 16.63 3.13
C GLU A 127 -0.29 15.15 3.37
N LEU A 128 -1.42 14.62 2.88
CA LEU A 128 -1.75 13.20 3.03
C LEU A 128 -0.77 12.31 2.27
N GLU A 129 -0.39 12.68 1.05
CA GLU A 129 0.61 11.93 0.27
C GLU A 129 1.99 11.95 0.94
N GLY A 130 2.37 13.08 1.54
CA GLY A 130 3.61 13.19 2.31
C GLY A 130 3.58 12.37 3.62
N LEU A 131 2.43 12.29 4.29
CA LEU A 131 2.23 11.41 5.46
C LEU A 131 2.26 9.93 5.05
N PHE A 132 1.68 9.59 3.92
CA PHE A 132 1.64 8.23 3.38
C PHE A 132 3.06 7.71 3.10
N ASP A 133 3.91 8.50 2.44
CA ASP A 133 5.33 8.19 2.19
C ASP A 133 6.09 8.00 3.51
N LYS A 134 5.98 8.97 4.44
CA LYS A 134 6.61 8.89 5.76
C LYS A 134 6.18 7.65 6.56
N ALA A 135 4.87 7.38 6.61
CA ALA A 135 4.32 6.26 7.37
C ALA A 135 4.80 4.90 6.85
N ILE A 136 4.93 4.76 5.53
CA ILE A 136 5.51 3.55 4.91
C ILE A 136 7.00 3.42 5.25
N ALA A 137 7.77 4.52 5.14
CA ALA A 137 9.20 4.53 5.43
C ALA A 137 9.51 4.21 6.90
N GLN A 138 8.65 4.66 7.82
CA GLN A 138 8.76 4.42 9.27
C GLN A 138 8.11 3.11 9.74
N GLU A 139 7.56 2.30 8.83
CA GLU A 139 6.84 1.04 9.12
C GLU A 139 5.61 1.22 10.05
N LEU A 140 5.07 2.41 10.15
CA LEU A 140 3.85 2.71 10.91
C LEU A 140 2.61 2.24 10.17
N PHE A 141 2.66 2.25 8.84
CA PHE A 141 1.57 1.91 7.96
C PHE A 141 1.98 0.85 6.93
N ILE A 142 1.11 -0.12 6.69
CA ILE A 142 1.30 -1.18 5.70
C ILE A 142 0.14 -1.12 4.71
N PRO A 143 0.36 -0.59 3.48
CA PRO A 143 -0.69 -0.44 2.49
C PRO A 143 -1.20 -1.79 1.97
N VAL A 144 -2.51 -1.90 1.85
CA VAL A 144 -3.20 -3.06 1.29
C VAL A 144 -3.85 -2.67 -0.03
N PHE A 145 -3.42 -3.32 -1.09
CA PHE A 145 -3.96 -3.19 -2.43
C PHE A 145 -4.76 -4.42 -2.82
N VAL A 146 -5.70 -4.26 -3.75
CA VAL A 146 -6.50 -5.36 -4.27
C VAL A 146 -6.52 -5.34 -5.79
N GLY A 147 -6.59 -6.52 -6.39
CA GLY A 147 -6.69 -6.63 -7.84
C GLY A 147 -6.66 -8.06 -8.35
N SER A 148 -6.45 -8.19 -9.65
CA SER A 148 -6.25 -9.47 -10.32
C SER A 148 -5.16 -9.37 -11.38
N THR A 149 -4.15 -10.22 -11.24
CA THR A 149 -3.09 -10.35 -12.24
C THR A 149 -3.56 -11.02 -13.53
N ILE A 150 -4.65 -11.79 -13.49
CA ILE A 150 -5.21 -12.49 -14.66
C ILE A 150 -5.85 -11.48 -15.61
N ILE A 151 -6.70 -10.63 -15.09
CA ILE A 151 -7.41 -9.61 -15.89
C ILE A 151 -6.73 -8.23 -15.82
N LYS A 152 -5.52 -8.16 -15.20
CA LYS A 152 -4.68 -6.97 -15.09
C LYS A 152 -5.32 -5.75 -14.40
N GLN A 153 -6.33 -5.97 -13.55
CA GLN A 153 -6.97 -4.90 -12.80
C GLN A 153 -6.21 -4.60 -11.51
N GLY A 154 -5.97 -3.31 -11.22
CA GLY A 154 -5.33 -2.84 -9.99
C GLY A 154 -3.80 -2.96 -9.95
N ILE A 155 -3.15 -3.53 -10.98
CA ILE A 155 -1.69 -3.75 -10.99
C ILE A 155 -0.93 -2.47 -11.30
N GLN A 156 -1.39 -1.70 -12.29
CA GLN A 156 -0.70 -0.47 -12.69
C GLN A 156 -0.67 0.54 -11.54
N GLY A 157 -1.80 0.75 -10.85
CA GLY A 157 -1.86 1.62 -9.69
C GLY A 157 -0.92 1.18 -8.56
N LEU A 158 -0.85 -0.13 -8.28
CA LEU A 158 0.12 -0.67 -7.32
C LEU A 158 1.56 -0.34 -7.73
N MET A 159 1.93 -0.51 -9.00
CA MET A 159 3.28 -0.21 -9.48
C MET A 159 3.61 1.28 -9.39
N GLU A 160 2.66 2.15 -9.72
CA GLU A 160 2.79 3.61 -9.59
C GLU A 160 3.01 4.01 -8.13
N ASP A 161 2.21 3.46 -7.21
CA ASP A 161 2.32 3.75 -5.78
C ASP A 161 3.64 3.22 -5.19
N ILE A 162 4.11 2.04 -5.61
CA ILE A 162 5.44 1.54 -5.22
C ILE A 162 6.54 2.49 -5.69
N CYS A 163 6.48 2.96 -6.93
CA CYS A 163 7.50 3.89 -7.45
C CYS A 163 7.46 5.27 -6.79
N THR A 164 6.28 5.69 -6.31
CA THR A 164 6.07 7.05 -5.77
C THR A 164 6.31 7.12 -4.27
N TYR A 165 5.83 6.15 -3.50
CA TYR A 165 5.73 6.25 -2.04
C TYR A 165 6.62 5.26 -1.26
N PHE A 166 7.19 4.25 -1.93
CA PHE A 166 8.07 3.33 -1.21
C PHE A 166 9.50 3.86 -1.14
N PRO A 167 10.21 3.60 -0.02
CA PRO A 167 11.56 4.11 0.16
C PRO A 167 12.49 3.69 -0.98
N HIS A 168 13.22 4.65 -1.51
CA HIS A 168 14.25 4.38 -2.50
C HIS A 168 15.38 3.54 -1.87
N PRO A 169 16.05 2.64 -2.61
CA PRO A 169 17.13 1.81 -2.08
C PRO A 169 18.23 2.58 -1.34
N THR A 170 18.47 3.84 -1.68
CA THR A 170 19.44 4.70 -0.99
C THR A 170 19.02 5.12 0.42
N ALA A 171 17.74 4.97 0.78
CA ALA A 171 17.24 5.34 2.10
C ALA A 171 17.74 4.42 3.24
N HIS A 172 18.15 3.20 2.91
CA HIS A 172 18.67 2.23 3.89
C HIS A 172 20.14 2.46 4.30
N GLY A 173 20.78 3.47 3.72
CA GLY A 173 22.20 3.75 3.99
C GLY A 173 23.16 2.75 3.31
N PRO A 174 24.45 2.77 3.68
CA PRO A 174 25.44 1.89 3.10
C PRO A 174 25.24 0.44 3.55
N ILE A 175 25.53 -0.49 2.65
CA ILE A 175 25.43 -1.95 2.89
C ILE A 175 26.80 -2.48 3.33
N PRO A 176 26.90 -3.18 4.48
CA PRO A 176 28.15 -3.75 4.94
C PRO A 176 28.62 -4.88 4.01
N THR A 177 29.92 -4.94 3.73
CA THR A 177 30.54 -5.99 2.93
C THR A 177 31.22 -7.05 3.82
N ALA A 178 31.44 -8.25 3.28
CA ALA A 178 32.05 -9.37 4.02
C ALA A 178 33.48 -9.10 4.51
N ASP A 179 34.18 -8.20 3.86
CA ASP A 179 35.56 -7.77 4.21
C ASP A 179 35.60 -6.63 5.24
N GLY A 180 34.44 -6.22 5.77
CA GLY A 180 34.30 -5.16 6.77
C GLY A 180 34.24 -3.74 6.19
N GLY A 181 34.11 -3.59 4.87
CA GLY A 181 33.85 -2.33 4.20
C GLY A 181 32.37 -2.01 4.11
N GLU A 182 32.05 -0.97 3.37
CA GLU A 182 30.66 -0.53 3.11
C GLU A 182 30.49 -0.17 1.63
N VAL A 183 29.35 -0.59 1.04
CA VAL A 183 28.94 -0.19 -0.31
C VAL A 183 27.82 0.84 -0.20
N LYS A 184 28.05 2.02 -0.75
CA LYS A 184 27.00 3.03 -0.88
C LYS A 184 26.12 2.71 -2.08
N VAL A 185 24.82 2.63 -1.84
CA VAL A 185 23.84 2.49 -2.93
C VAL A 185 23.78 3.79 -3.73
N SER A 186 24.16 3.73 -5.02
CA SER A 186 24.23 4.88 -5.91
C SER A 186 23.90 4.46 -7.35
N LYS A 187 23.29 5.36 -8.12
CA LYS A 187 23.02 5.12 -9.56
C LYS A 187 24.30 5.09 -10.41
N GLU A 188 25.35 5.74 -9.94
CA GLU A 188 26.63 5.93 -10.65
C GLU A 188 27.76 5.09 -10.01
N GLY A 189 27.44 4.28 -9.02
CA GLY A 189 28.41 3.41 -8.32
C GLY A 189 28.78 2.17 -9.14
N GLU A 190 29.87 1.50 -8.72
CA GLU A 190 30.23 0.21 -9.27
C GLU A 190 29.16 -0.83 -8.95
N PRO A 191 28.87 -1.77 -9.90
CA PRO A 191 27.91 -2.85 -9.65
C PRO A 191 28.37 -3.74 -8.49
N ALA A 192 27.48 -3.98 -7.54
CA ALA A 192 27.72 -4.92 -6.44
C ALA A 192 26.69 -6.06 -6.48
N CYS A 193 27.13 -7.28 -6.19
CA CYS A 193 26.28 -8.46 -6.11
C CYS A 193 26.36 -9.07 -4.71
N PHE A 194 25.21 -9.45 -4.18
CA PHE A 194 25.14 -10.28 -2.98
C PHE A 194 24.98 -11.75 -3.40
N VAL A 195 25.89 -12.59 -2.90
CA VAL A 195 25.85 -14.05 -3.15
C VAL A 195 25.40 -14.74 -1.87
N PHE A 196 24.29 -15.52 -1.94
CA PHE A 196 23.66 -16.24 -0.83
C PHE A 196 23.62 -17.75 -1.08
#